data_ec1218081d567568e3e3409ae0895796
#
_entry.id   ec1218081d567568e3e3409ae0895796
#
_cell.length_a   1.000
_cell.length_b   1.000
_cell.length_c   1.000
_cell.angle_alpha   90.00
_cell.angle_beta   90.00
_cell.angle_gamma   90.00
#
_symmetry.space_group_name_H-M   'P 1'
#
loop_
_entity.id
_entity.type
_entity.pdbx_description
1 polymer ?
#
loop_
_entity_poly.entity_id
_entity_poly.type
_entity_poly.pdbx_seq_one_letter_code
_entity_poly.pdbx_strand_id
1 'polypeptide(L)'
;GGFRSALDALGGFECVGFCEIDKYAKRAYETLYDTKGERYFEDARNIDPDDLPDIDLICAGFPCQSFSIAGKQRGFDDTRGTLFFEVARIAAAKRPALLFLENVRNLLSHDKGRTFETILEVLDDIGYDVSWMVLNSANFGVPQSRNRVFITGFLRGRCAGEIFAFSQTNPKTLEQRLPGREGNRVYAADGLAITQTSSAGGFAGRTGLYVIPI
;
A
#
# COMPACT_ATOMS: atom_id res chain seq x y z
N GLY A 1 -1.45 4.90 7.43
CA GLY A 1 -0.89 4.40 8.70
C GLY A 1 -0.85 2.88 8.86
N GLY A 2 -1.42 2.06 7.96
CA GLY A 2 -1.52 0.61 8.16
C GLY A 2 -0.17 -0.10 8.35
N PHE A 3 0.85 0.25 7.58
CA PHE A 3 2.21 -0.28 7.79
C PHE A 3 2.73 0.08 9.18
N ARG A 4 2.59 1.35 9.58
CA ARG A 4 3.04 1.83 10.89
C ARG A 4 2.36 1.05 12.02
N SER A 5 1.03 0.91 12.00
CA SER A 5 0.30 0.15 13.02
C SER A 5 0.78 -1.29 13.14
N ALA A 6 1.07 -1.94 11.99
CA ALA A 6 1.54 -3.32 11.99
C ALA A 6 2.97 -3.44 12.57
N LEU A 7 3.86 -2.54 12.19
CA LEU A 7 5.26 -2.55 12.65
C LEU A 7 5.36 -2.18 14.14
N ASP A 8 4.58 -1.20 14.60
CA ASP A 8 4.49 -0.86 16.03
C ASP A 8 3.98 -2.03 16.87
N ALA A 9 2.98 -2.76 16.36
CA ALA A 9 2.44 -3.94 17.05
C ALA A 9 3.43 -5.13 17.10
N LEU A 10 4.28 -5.27 16.08
CA LEU A 10 5.35 -6.28 16.05
C LEU A 10 6.50 -5.92 17.00
N GLY A 11 6.76 -4.63 17.17
CA GLY A 11 7.91 -4.14 17.91
C GLY A 11 9.25 -4.29 17.17
N GLY A 12 10.28 -3.62 17.66
CA GLY A 12 11.63 -3.66 17.07
C GLY A 12 11.82 -2.78 15.84
N PHE A 13 10.84 -1.94 15.51
CA PHE A 13 10.90 -0.96 14.43
C PHE A 13 10.78 0.45 14.98
N GLU A 14 11.57 1.35 14.43
CA GLU A 14 11.51 2.78 14.69
C GLU A 14 11.18 3.53 13.40
N CYS A 15 10.16 4.39 13.44
CA CYS A 15 9.83 5.24 12.30
C CYS A 15 10.71 6.48 12.32
N VAL A 16 11.52 6.66 11.31
CA VAL A 16 12.44 7.81 11.19
C VAL A 16 11.86 8.95 10.35
N GLY A 17 10.77 8.69 9.62
CA GLY A 17 10.09 9.70 8.83
C GLY A 17 8.92 9.17 8.02
N PHE A 18 8.07 10.07 7.55
CA PHE A 18 6.92 9.77 6.70
C PHE A 18 6.70 10.85 5.64
N CYS A 19 6.05 10.45 4.55
CA CYS A 19 5.67 11.34 3.47
C CYS A 19 4.16 11.25 3.21
N GLU A 20 3.47 12.38 3.21
CA GLU A 20 2.03 12.47 2.94
C GLU A 20 1.65 13.85 2.41
N ILE A 21 1.12 13.92 1.19
CA ILE A 21 0.74 15.17 0.52
C ILE A 21 -0.63 15.67 0.95
N ASP A 22 -1.54 14.76 1.34
CA ASP A 22 -2.87 15.16 1.79
C ASP A 22 -2.82 15.64 3.24
N LYS A 23 -3.18 16.91 3.43
CA LYS A 23 -3.14 17.56 4.76
C LYS A 23 -4.05 16.90 5.81
N TYR A 24 -5.15 16.28 5.38
CA TYR A 24 -6.06 15.61 6.30
C TYR A 24 -5.54 14.22 6.69
N ALA A 25 -4.97 13.49 5.72
CA ALA A 25 -4.30 12.23 5.98
C ALA A 25 -3.06 12.44 6.88
N LYS A 26 -2.26 13.49 6.62
CA LYS A 26 -1.16 13.89 7.50
C LYS A 26 -1.63 14.15 8.92
N ARG A 27 -2.66 14.98 9.09
CA ARG A 27 -3.21 15.31 10.43
C ARG A 27 -3.74 14.06 11.14
N ALA A 28 -4.41 13.17 10.42
CA ALA A 28 -4.88 11.91 10.97
C ALA A 28 -3.70 11.03 11.43
N TYR A 29 -2.64 10.94 10.63
CA TYR A 29 -1.42 10.22 10.99
C TYR A 29 -0.78 10.77 12.27
N GLU A 30 -0.56 12.08 12.36
CA GLU A 30 0.01 12.77 13.52
C GLU A 30 -0.88 12.69 14.78
N THR A 31 -2.18 12.42 14.61
CA THR A 31 -3.09 12.21 15.74
C THR A 31 -3.02 10.77 16.26
N LEU A 32 -2.78 9.81 15.36
CA LEU A 32 -2.76 8.38 15.69
C LEU A 32 -1.41 7.91 16.23
N TYR A 33 -0.33 8.55 15.83
CA TYR A 33 1.04 8.13 16.15
C TYR A 33 1.83 9.27 16.79
N ASP A 34 2.73 8.92 17.71
CA ASP A 34 3.74 9.87 18.20
C ASP A 34 4.80 10.05 17.08
N THR A 35 4.75 11.20 16.44
CA THR A 35 5.65 11.56 15.34
C THR A 35 6.80 12.47 15.80
N LYS A 36 6.99 12.59 17.11
CA LYS A 36 8.05 13.43 17.66
C LYS A 36 9.43 12.89 17.30
N GLY A 37 10.20 13.69 16.58
CA GLY A 37 11.52 13.29 16.07
C GLY A 37 11.52 12.66 14.68
N GLU A 38 10.35 12.31 14.14
CA GLU A 38 10.23 11.84 12.79
C GLU A 38 10.37 12.98 11.76
N ARG A 39 11.01 12.71 10.64
CA ARG A 39 11.07 13.66 9.52
C ARG A 39 9.77 13.60 8.72
N TYR A 40 9.18 14.75 8.47
CA TYR A 40 8.01 14.87 7.60
C TYR A 40 8.42 15.40 6.23
N PHE A 41 7.90 14.76 5.18
CA PHE A 41 8.00 15.21 3.79
C PHE A 41 6.61 15.34 3.20
N GLU A 42 6.34 16.46 2.53
CA GLU A 42 5.04 16.70 1.92
C GLU A 42 4.89 15.92 0.61
N ASP A 43 5.94 15.87 -0.20
CA ASP A 43 5.92 15.25 -1.52
C ASP A 43 7.17 14.40 -1.75
N ALA A 44 6.96 13.14 -2.10
CA ALA A 44 8.06 12.20 -2.37
C ALA A 44 8.98 12.65 -3.51
N ARG A 45 8.48 13.45 -4.45
CA ARG A 45 9.27 14.01 -5.56
C ARG A 45 10.34 15.00 -5.10
N ASN A 46 10.12 15.62 -3.95
CA ASN A 46 11.01 16.62 -3.37
C ASN A 46 11.96 16.06 -2.30
N ILE A 47 11.89 14.75 -2.04
CA ILE A 47 12.81 14.13 -1.07
C ILE A 47 14.19 14.02 -1.70
N ASP A 48 15.17 14.70 -1.08
CA ASP A 48 16.57 14.43 -1.35
C ASP A 48 16.98 13.20 -0.50
N PRO A 49 17.47 12.11 -1.11
CA PRO A 49 17.93 10.96 -0.35
C PRO A 49 19.03 11.29 0.67
N ASP A 50 19.84 12.31 0.42
CA ASP A 50 20.90 12.72 1.34
C ASP A 50 20.36 13.34 2.63
N ASP A 51 19.14 13.88 2.60
CA ASP A 51 18.44 14.36 3.79
C ASP A 51 17.89 13.24 4.67
N LEU A 52 17.81 12.01 4.16
CA LEU A 52 17.32 10.88 4.92
C LEU A 52 18.43 10.27 5.80
N PRO A 53 18.10 9.80 7.02
CA PRO A 53 19.03 8.97 7.79
C PRO A 53 19.27 7.63 7.08
N ASP A 54 20.13 6.80 7.65
CA ASP A 54 20.18 5.40 7.25
C ASP A 54 18.86 4.72 7.60
N ILE A 55 18.35 3.94 6.66
CA ILE A 55 17.05 3.26 6.76
C ILE A 55 17.21 1.80 6.34
N ASP A 56 16.56 0.91 7.11
CA ASP A 56 16.57 -0.53 6.82
C ASP A 56 15.33 -0.99 6.06
N LEU A 57 14.24 -0.24 6.17
CA LEU A 57 12.95 -0.59 5.57
C LEU A 57 12.26 0.64 4.99
N ILE A 58 11.81 0.54 3.73
CA ILE A 58 10.85 1.47 3.13
C ILE A 58 9.49 0.78 3.01
N CYS A 59 8.46 1.41 3.59
CA CYS A 59 7.05 1.05 3.39
C CYS A 59 6.36 2.08 2.49
N ALA A 60 5.74 1.65 1.39
CA ALA A 60 5.06 2.58 0.51
C ALA A 60 3.80 1.99 -0.14
N GLY A 61 2.71 2.78 -0.11
CA GLY A 61 1.54 2.59 -0.95
C GLY A 61 1.52 3.68 -2.02
N PHE A 62 1.55 3.32 -3.29
CA PHE A 62 1.59 4.27 -4.39
C PHE A 62 0.38 4.11 -5.33
N PRO A 63 -0.13 5.20 -5.95
CA PRO A 63 -1.27 5.10 -6.85
C PRO A 63 -0.93 4.36 -8.15
N CYS A 64 -1.89 3.54 -8.62
CA CYS A 64 -1.75 2.78 -9.87
C CYS A 64 -1.91 3.65 -11.14
N GLN A 65 -2.42 4.88 -11.02
CA GLN A 65 -2.95 5.68 -12.14
C GLN A 65 -1.91 6.40 -13.00
N SER A 66 -0.63 6.33 -12.70
CA SER A 66 0.39 7.19 -13.30
C SER A 66 1.47 6.47 -14.12
N PHE A 67 1.27 5.21 -14.47
CA PHE A 67 2.20 4.52 -15.36
C PHE A 67 1.92 4.90 -16.81
N SER A 68 2.45 6.02 -17.29
CA SER A 68 2.47 6.32 -18.70
C SER A 68 3.66 5.60 -19.36
N ILE A 69 3.42 4.96 -20.49
CA ILE A 69 4.35 4.10 -21.23
C ILE A 69 5.56 4.87 -21.83
N ALA A 70 5.68 6.16 -21.56
CA ALA A 70 6.73 7.01 -22.16
C ALA A 70 8.15 6.66 -21.72
N GLY A 71 8.34 5.82 -20.68
CA GLY A 71 9.66 5.55 -20.08
C GLY A 71 10.49 4.43 -20.71
N LYS A 72 9.97 3.66 -21.67
CA LYS A 72 10.67 2.45 -22.17
C LYS A 72 11.94 2.70 -23.00
N GLN A 73 12.29 3.95 -23.33
CA GLN A 73 13.41 4.23 -24.26
C GLN A 73 14.56 5.06 -23.70
N ARG A 74 14.49 5.61 -22.46
CA ARG A 74 15.51 6.59 -22.00
C ARG A 74 16.04 6.41 -20.57
N GLY A 75 15.84 5.27 -19.93
CA GLY A 75 16.37 5.02 -18.58
C GLY A 75 15.66 5.78 -17.44
N PHE A 76 16.23 5.78 -16.25
CA PHE A 76 15.68 6.36 -15.02
C PHE A 76 15.34 7.87 -15.10
N ASP A 77 16.00 8.62 -15.98
CA ASP A 77 15.88 10.08 -16.03
C ASP A 77 14.58 10.59 -16.66
N ASP A 78 13.88 9.80 -17.46
CA ASP A 78 12.68 10.23 -18.19
C ASP A 78 11.35 9.73 -17.55
N THR A 79 11.44 8.96 -16.47
CA THR A 79 10.29 8.39 -15.74
C THR A 79 9.84 9.26 -14.57
N ARG A 80 10.39 10.45 -14.43
CA ARG A 80 10.04 11.44 -13.40
C ARG A 80 8.56 11.83 -13.47
N GLY A 81 7.72 11.13 -12.72
CA GLY A 81 6.30 11.48 -12.66
C GLY A 81 5.40 10.46 -11.98
N THR A 82 5.84 9.25 -11.76
CA THR A 82 5.05 8.30 -10.97
C THR A 82 5.67 8.08 -9.60
N LEU A 83 4.85 8.06 -8.57
CA LEU A 83 5.32 7.91 -7.18
C LEU A 83 6.09 6.60 -6.94
N PHE A 84 5.87 5.56 -7.75
CA PHE A 84 6.67 4.35 -7.71
C PHE A 84 8.15 4.63 -8.03
N PHE A 85 8.44 5.42 -9.07
CA PHE A 85 9.83 5.73 -9.44
C PHE A 85 10.52 6.61 -8.39
N GLU A 86 9.77 7.44 -7.66
CA GLU A 86 10.33 8.16 -6.51
C GLU A 86 10.72 7.21 -5.37
N VAL A 87 9.88 6.20 -5.09
CA VAL A 87 10.25 5.14 -4.14
C VAL A 87 11.49 4.38 -4.61
N ALA A 88 11.56 4.02 -5.90
CA ALA A 88 12.72 3.33 -6.48
C ALA A 88 13.99 4.20 -6.44
N ARG A 89 13.89 5.50 -6.72
CA ARG A 89 15.00 6.47 -6.62
C ARG A 89 15.56 6.54 -5.21
N ILE A 90 14.70 6.66 -4.21
CA ILE A 90 15.12 6.68 -2.80
C ILE A 90 15.74 5.33 -2.41
N ALA A 91 15.12 4.21 -2.83
CA ALA A 91 15.62 2.87 -2.56
C ALA A 91 17.00 2.62 -3.20
N ALA A 92 17.22 3.10 -4.44
CA ALA A 92 18.52 2.99 -5.12
C ALA A 92 19.63 3.74 -4.38
N ALA A 93 19.32 4.95 -3.86
CA ALA A 93 20.28 5.78 -3.15
C ALA A 93 20.57 5.28 -1.73
N LYS A 94 19.51 4.98 -0.95
CA LYS A 94 19.65 4.59 0.47
C LYS A 94 19.89 3.11 0.69
N ARG A 95 19.58 2.26 -0.30
CA ARG A 95 19.78 0.81 -0.27
C ARG A 95 19.27 0.12 1.01
N PRO A 96 18.00 0.37 1.43
CA PRO A 96 17.42 -0.32 2.58
C PRO A 96 17.45 -1.83 2.36
N ALA A 97 17.62 -2.60 3.43
CA ALA A 97 17.62 -4.05 3.35
C ALA A 97 16.30 -4.61 2.81
N LEU A 98 15.19 -3.93 3.13
CA LEU A 98 13.83 -4.36 2.81
C LEU A 98 13.00 -3.25 2.16
N LEU A 99 12.16 -3.66 1.21
CA LEU A 99 11.06 -2.85 0.69
C LEU A 99 9.75 -3.57 1.01
N PHE A 100 8.73 -2.84 1.46
CA PHE A 100 7.39 -3.37 1.67
C PHE A 100 6.37 -2.44 1.01
N LEU A 101 5.91 -2.84 -0.18
CA LEU A 101 5.08 -2.03 -1.05
C LEU A 101 3.66 -2.58 -1.13
N GLU A 102 2.68 -1.69 -1.28
CA GLU A 102 1.27 -2.08 -1.41
C GLU A 102 0.63 -1.40 -2.60
N ASN A 103 -0.25 -2.14 -3.26
CA ASN A 103 -1.10 -1.57 -4.30
C ASN A 103 -2.43 -2.33 -4.42
N VAL A 104 -3.34 -1.80 -5.23
CA VAL A 104 -4.57 -2.50 -5.58
C VAL A 104 -4.27 -3.74 -6.42
N ARG A 105 -5.06 -4.82 -6.25
CA ARG A 105 -4.90 -6.07 -7.03
C ARG A 105 -4.84 -5.82 -8.54
N ASN A 106 -5.57 -4.81 -9.04
CA ASN A 106 -5.63 -4.49 -10.47
C ASN A 106 -4.26 -4.10 -11.07
N LEU A 107 -3.26 -3.74 -10.24
CA LEU A 107 -1.89 -3.50 -10.69
C LEU A 107 -1.33 -4.67 -11.50
N LEU A 108 -1.63 -5.91 -11.10
CA LEU A 108 -1.12 -7.12 -11.77
C LEU A 108 -1.64 -7.29 -13.21
N SER A 109 -2.81 -6.73 -13.52
CA SER A 109 -3.42 -6.81 -14.85
C SER A 109 -3.45 -5.47 -15.58
N HIS A 110 -3.01 -4.39 -14.94
CA HIS A 110 -2.96 -3.07 -15.54
C HIS A 110 -2.08 -3.08 -16.80
N ASP A 111 -2.58 -2.48 -17.87
CA ASP A 111 -1.91 -2.46 -19.18
C ASP A 111 -1.43 -3.84 -19.64
N LYS A 112 -2.29 -4.86 -19.52
CA LYS A 112 -1.99 -6.26 -19.85
C LYS A 112 -0.79 -6.86 -19.10
N GLY A 113 -0.56 -6.39 -17.87
CA GLY A 113 0.54 -6.82 -17.00
C GLY A 113 1.84 -6.02 -17.14
N ARG A 114 1.98 -5.22 -18.19
CA ARG A 114 3.22 -4.45 -18.48
C ARG A 114 3.64 -3.51 -17.36
N THR A 115 2.67 -2.92 -16.68
CA THR A 115 2.95 -2.05 -15.53
C THR A 115 3.65 -2.81 -14.41
N PHE A 116 3.15 -3.99 -14.08
CA PHE A 116 3.74 -4.80 -13.03
C PHE A 116 5.12 -5.36 -13.43
N GLU A 117 5.26 -5.78 -14.68
CA GLU A 117 6.54 -6.17 -15.27
C GLU A 117 7.60 -5.06 -15.14
N THR A 118 7.24 -3.81 -15.50
CA THR A 118 8.13 -2.66 -15.32
C THR A 118 8.55 -2.44 -13.85
N ILE A 119 7.62 -2.63 -12.89
CA ILE A 119 7.94 -2.55 -11.46
C ILE A 119 8.99 -3.60 -11.08
N LEU A 120 8.82 -4.84 -11.55
CA LEU A 120 9.76 -5.92 -11.28
C LEU A 120 11.14 -5.65 -11.89
N GLU A 121 11.17 -5.21 -13.17
CA GLU A 121 12.40 -4.85 -13.88
C GLU A 121 13.17 -3.75 -13.12
N VAL A 122 12.49 -2.67 -12.71
CA VAL A 122 13.11 -1.57 -11.98
C VAL A 122 13.67 -2.01 -10.62
N LEU A 123 12.93 -2.84 -9.88
CA LEU A 123 13.41 -3.34 -8.58
C LEU A 123 14.60 -4.28 -8.75
N ASP A 124 14.60 -5.10 -9.81
CA ASP A 124 15.73 -5.97 -10.16
C ASP A 124 16.98 -5.14 -10.52
N ASP A 125 16.82 -4.10 -11.35
CA ASP A 125 17.90 -3.20 -11.79
C ASP A 125 18.57 -2.49 -10.60
N ILE A 126 17.80 -2.10 -9.57
CA ILE A 126 18.37 -1.48 -8.36
C ILE A 126 18.86 -2.49 -7.31
N GLY A 127 18.83 -3.78 -7.64
CA GLY A 127 19.48 -4.84 -6.87
C GLY A 127 18.58 -5.56 -5.85
N TYR A 128 17.25 -5.55 -6.02
CA TYR A 128 16.33 -6.27 -5.15
C TYR A 128 15.82 -7.56 -5.77
N ASP A 129 15.82 -8.63 -4.98
CA ASP A 129 15.01 -9.81 -5.25
C ASP A 129 13.59 -9.57 -4.77
N VAL A 130 12.60 -9.90 -5.59
CA VAL A 130 11.21 -9.50 -5.36
C VAL A 130 10.31 -10.70 -5.20
N SER A 131 9.44 -10.64 -4.18
CA SER A 131 8.34 -11.55 -3.98
C SER A 131 7.04 -10.77 -3.83
N TRP A 132 5.90 -11.34 -4.24
CA TRP A 132 4.61 -10.68 -4.10
C TRP A 132 3.49 -11.66 -3.80
N MET A 133 2.44 -11.15 -3.14
CA MET A 133 1.26 -11.92 -2.79
C MET A 133 0.01 -11.04 -2.82
N VAL A 134 -1.11 -11.59 -3.29
CA VAL A 134 -2.41 -10.95 -3.16
C VAL A 134 -3.09 -11.44 -1.89
N LEU A 135 -3.37 -10.50 -0.99
CA LEU A 135 -4.04 -10.77 0.27
C LEU A 135 -5.40 -10.05 0.32
N ASN A 136 -6.38 -10.70 0.95
CA ASN A 136 -7.67 -10.08 1.24
C ASN A 136 -7.77 -9.85 2.76
N SER A 137 -8.00 -8.61 3.18
CA SER A 137 -8.14 -8.26 4.61
C SER A 137 -9.15 -9.13 5.35
N ALA A 138 -10.19 -9.57 4.65
CA ALA A 138 -11.20 -10.46 5.18
C ALA A 138 -10.65 -11.80 5.70
N ASN A 139 -9.59 -12.30 5.11
CA ASN A 139 -8.96 -13.56 5.50
C ASN A 139 -8.11 -13.42 6.78
N PHE A 140 -8.04 -12.20 7.33
CA PHE A 140 -7.26 -11.86 8.53
C PHE A 140 -8.13 -11.26 9.65
N GLY A 141 -9.42 -11.64 9.68
CA GLY A 141 -10.33 -11.23 10.76
C GLY A 141 -10.91 -9.82 10.63
N VAL A 142 -10.62 -9.10 9.54
CA VAL A 142 -11.20 -7.78 9.28
C VAL A 142 -12.52 -7.96 8.51
N PRO A 143 -13.65 -7.43 8.97
CA PRO A 143 -14.95 -7.58 8.32
C PRO A 143 -15.08 -6.71 7.05
N GLN A 144 -14.05 -6.71 6.22
CA GLN A 144 -14.00 -5.96 4.95
C GLN A 144 -13.30 -6.79 3.88
N SER A 145 -13.93 -6.95 2.73
CA SER A 145 -13.27 -7.54 1.57
C SER A 145 -12.44 -6.50 0.84
N ARG A 146 -11.12 -6.55 1.02
CA ARG A 146 -10.16 -5.63 0.42
C ARG A 146 -8.96 -6.41 -0.11
N ASN A 147 -8.95 -6.65 -1.43
CA ASN A 147 -7.82 -7.31 -2.08
C ASN A 147 -6.71 -6.31 -2.37
N ARG A 148 -5.49 -6.64 -1.95
CA ARG A 148 -4.27 -5.85 -2.18
C ARG A 148 -3.13 -6.76 -2.60
N VAL A 149 -2.32 -6.29 -3.53
CA VAL A 149 -1.01 -6.89 -3.79
C VAL A 149 -0.01 -6.25 -2.83
N PHE A 150 0.69 -7.11 -2.10
CA PHE A 150 1.86 -6.74 -1.32
C PHE A 150 3.08 -7.23 -2.06
N ILE A 151 4.08 -6.36 -2.18
CA ILE A 151 5.34 -6.62 -2.86
C ILE A 151 6.45 -6.41 -1.85
N THR A 152 7.28 -7.44 -1.67
CA THR A 152 8.45 -7.38 -0.79
C THR A 152 9.71 -7.43 -1.63
N GLY A 153 10.61 -6.50 -1.41
CA GLY A 153 11.94 -6.46 -2.03
C GLY A 153 13.02 -6.75 -0.98
N PHE A 154 13.95 -7.62 -1.32
CA PHE A 154 15.10 -8.00 -0.48
C PHE A 154 16.38 -7.56 -1.19
N LEU A 155 17.15 -6.68 -0.57
CA LEU A 155 18.40 -6.20 -1.15
C LEU A 155 19.43 -7.32 -1.23
N ARG A 156 19.91 -7.63 -2.44
CA ARG A 156 20.90 -8.68 -2.67
C ARG A 156 22.14 -8.43 -1.85
N GLY A 157 22.60 -9.49 -1.19
CA GLY A 157 23.79 -9.46 -0.33
C GLY A 157 23.56 -8.90 1.08
N ARG A 158 22.36 -8.35 1.40
CA ARG A 158 21.98 -7.93 2.76
C ARG A 158 20.92 -8.81 3.41
N CYS A 159 20.06 -9.41 2.63
CA CYS A 159 19.01 -10.32 3.13
C CYS A 159 18.98 -11.60 2.31
N ALA A 160 18.77 -12.74 2.98
CA ALA A 160 18.26 -13.94 2.34
C ALA A 160 16.74 -13.76 2.25
N GLY A 161 16.20 -13.57 1.02
CA GLY A 161 14.75 -13.41 0.83
C GLY A 161 14.03 -14.69 1.15
N GLU A 162 13.22 -14.70 2.20
CA GLU A 162 12.30 -15.79 2.50
C GLU A 162 10.87 -15.38 2.22
N ILE A 163 10.12 -16.24 1.54
CA ILE A 163 8.68 -16.05 1.31
C ILE A 163 7.94 -16.57 2.54
N PHE A 164 7.27 -15.67 3.25
CA PHE A 164 6.44 -16.05 4.37
C PHE A 164 5.11 -16.64 3.88
N ALA A 165 4.77 -17.83 4.34
CA ALA A 165 3.45 -18.41 4.13
C ALA A 165 2.47 -17.81 5.14
N PHE A 166 1.41 -17.15 4.63
CA PHE A 166 0.32 -16.65 5.47
C PHE A 166 -0.81 -17.66 5.56
N SER A 167 -1.30 -17.90 6.77
CA SER A 167 -2.54 -18.65 6.98
C SER A 167 -3.73 -17.72 6.76
N GLN A 168 -4.60 -18.06 5.79
CA GLN A 168 -5.82 -17.32 5.51
C GLN A 168 -7.03 -18.07 6.06
N THR A 169 -7.93 -17.36 6.74
CA THR A 169 -9.21 -17.90 7.17
C THR A 169 -10.27 -17.65 6.11
N ASN A 170 -11.30 -18.51 6.05
CA ASN A 170 -12.45 -18.30 5.16
C ASN A 170 -13.52 -17.49 5.91
N PRO A 171 -13.65 -16.19 5.66
CA PRO A 171 -14.62 -15.36 6.36
C PRO A 171 -16.03 -15.61 5.86
N LYS A 172 -16.99 -15.45 6.75
CA LYS A 172 -18.43 -15.47 6.41
C LYS A 172 -18.78 -14.26 5.56
N THR A 173 -19.40 -14.47 4.40
CA THR A 173 -19.92 -13.37 3.57
C THR A 173 -21.14 -12.71 4.25
N LEU A 174 -21.23 -11.38 4.15
CA LEU A 174 -22.39 -10.64 4.62
C LEU A 174 -23.67 -11.04 3.87
N GLU A 175 -24.71 -11.28 4.62
CA GLU A 175 -26.05 -11.46 4.05
C GLU A 175 -26.64 -10.11 3.66
N GLN A 176 -27.01 -9.94 2.40
CA GLN A 176 -27.70 -8.75 1.93
C GLN A 176 -29.18 -8.83 2.36
N ARG A 177 -29.62 -7.91 3.21
CA ARG A 177 -31.00 -7.85 3.72
C ARG A 177 -31.97 -7.16 2.77
N LEU A 178 -31.51 -6.09 2.12
CA LEU A 178 -32.31 -5.36 1.13
C LEU A 178 -31.49 -5.15 -0.14
N PRO A 179 -32.03 -5.45 -1.33
CA PRO A 179 -31.37 -5.20 -2.60
C PRO A 179 -31.35 -3.70 -2.90
N GLY A 180 -30.38 -3.27 -3.71
CA GLY A 180 -30.25 -1.88 -4.14
C GLY A 180 -29.02 -1.64 -4.98
N ARG A 181 -28.84 -0.42 -5.46
CA ARG A 181 -27.56 0.03 -6.04
C ARG A 181 -26.52 0.18 -4.93
N GLU A 182 -25.24 0.22 -5.30
CA GLU A 182 -24.16 0.57 -4.36
C GLU A 182 -24.51 1.86 -3.58
N GLY A 183 -24.34 1.82 -2.26
CA GLY A 183 -24.71 2.91 -1.36
C GLY A 183 -26.12 2.81 -0.77
N ASN A 184 -27.02 2.03 -1.39
CA ASN A 184 -28.40 1.86 -0.92
C ASN A 184 -28.74 0.42 -0.50
N ARG A 185 -27.78 -0.49 -0.59
CA ARG A 185 -27.93 -1.87 -0.12
C ARG A 185 -27.82 -1.92 1.41
N VAL A 186 -28.63 -2.77 2.01
CA VAL A 186 -28.60 -3.01 3.46
C VAL A 186 -28.06 -4.40 3.72
N TYR A 187 -27.10 -4.52 4.60
CA TYR A 187 -26.42 -5.76 4.96
C TYR A 187 -26.61 -6.08 6.44
N ALA A 188 -26.56 -7.36 6.77
CA ALA A 188 -26.41 -7.80 8.15
C ALA A 188 -25.00 -7.39 8.66
N ALA A 189 -24.90 -7.11 9.96
CA ALA A 189 -23.65 -6.63 10.54
C ALA A 189 -22.69 -7.75 10.98
N ASP A 190 -23.12 -9.00 10.87
CA ASP A 190 -22.43 -10.17 11.42
C ASP A 190 -21.53 -10.91 10.42
N GLY A 191 -21.15 -10.26 9.32
CA GLY A 191 -20.31 -10.85 8.29
C GLY A 191 -19.32 -9.86 7.70
N LEU A 192 -18.81 -10.21 6.53
CA LEU A 192 -17.76 -9.50 5.83
C LEU A 192 -18.30 -8.28 5.07
N ALA A 193 -17.86 -7.09 5.44
CA ALA A 193 -18.23 -5.86 4.75
C ALA A 193 -17.65 -5.76 3.34
N ILE A 194 -18.35 -5.08 2.43
CA ILE A 194 -17.80 -4.71 1.13
C ILE A 194 -16.71 -3.64 1.30
N THR A 195 -15.80 -3.55 0.34
CA THR A 195 -14.73 -2.54 0.35
C THR A 195 -15.33 -1.14 0.35
N GLN A 196 -14.95 -0.33 1.32
CA GLN A 196 -15.31 1.09 1.35
C GLN A 196 -14.47 1.88 0.34
N THR A 197 -15.10 2.84 -0.33
CA THR A 197 -14.46 3.72 -1.30
C THR A 197 -14.39 5.15 -0.79
N SER A 198 -13.33 5.87 -1.14
CA SER A 198 -13.14 7.27 -0.74
C SER A 198 -14.13 8.24 -1.39
N SER A 199 -14.76 7.84 -2.51
CA SER A 199 -15.76 8.65 -3.22
C SER A 199 -17.19 8.29 -2.83
N ALA A 200 -17.41 7.97 -1.56
CA ALA A 200 -18.72 7.66 -1.05
C ALA A 200 -19.63 8.90 -1.07
N GLY A 201 -20.79 8.76 -1.72
CA GLY A 201 -21.84 9.76 -1.77
C GLY A 201 -23.17 9.18 -1.30
N GLY A 202 -24.13 10.03 -0.88
CA GLY A 202 -25.38 9.57 -0.31
C GLY A 202 -25.26 9.08 1.14
N PHE A 203 -26.27 8.36 1.63
CA PHE A 203 -26.34 7.91 3.04
C PHE A 203 -25.21 6.98 3.46
N ALA A 204 -24.76 6.09 2.58
CA ALA A 204 -23.65 5.16 2.82
C ALA A 204 -22.68 5.14 1.64
N GLY A 205 -22.75 6.12 0.79
CA GLY A 205 -21.95 6.21 -0.41
C GLY A 205 -22.09 4.97 -1.30
N ARG A 206 -20.98 4.39 -1.71
CA ARG A 206 -20.96 3.17 -2.54
C ARG A 206 -20.86 1.88 -1.73
N THR A 207 -20.80 1.96 -0.41
CA THR A 207 -20.51 0.81 0.45
C THR A 207 -21.74 0.11 1.02
N GLY A 208 -22.92 0.77 1.05
CA GLY A 208 -24.14 0.23 1.63
C GLY A 208 -24.33 0.58 3.11
N LEU A 209 -25.49 0.22 3.63
CA LEU A 209 -25.90 0.38 5.03
C LEU A 209 -25.83 -0.96 5.76
N TYR A 210 -25.56 -0.91 7.06
CA TYR A 210 -25.48 -2.11 7.90
C TYR A 210 -26.56 -2.08 8.97
N VAL A 211 -27.21 -3.22 9.21
CA VAL A 211 -28.13 -3.39 10.32
C VAL A 211 -27.33 -3.83 11.54
N ILE A 212 -27.37 -3.02 12.59
CA ILE A 212 -26.79 -3.36 13.89
C ILE A 212 -27.94 -3.95 14.71
N PRO A 213 -27.81 -5.19 15.25
CA PRO A 213 -28.78 -5.73 16.21
C PRO A 213 -28.83 -4.83 17.44
N ILE A 214 -30.03 -4.51 17.89
CA ILE A 214 -30.28 -3.79 19.15
C ILE A 214 -30.25 -4.82 20.28
#